data_509d59f74d0ab1fbdd98bec7ddba5069
#
_entry.id   509d59f74d0ab1fbdd98bec7ddba5069
#
_cell.length_a   1.000
_cell.length_b   1.000
_cell.length_c   1.000
_cell.angle_alpha   90.00
_cell.angle_beta   90.00
_cell.angle_gamma   90.00
#
_symmetry.space_group_name_H-M   'P 1'
#
loop_
_entity.id
_entity.type
_entity.pdbx_description
1 polymer ?
#
loop_
_entity_poly.entity_id
_entity_poly.type
_entity_poly.pdbx_seq_one_letter_code
_entity_poly.pdbx_strand_id
1 'polypeptide(L)'
;MKMSDIGTFYSGLSGKTKEDFQNGNAKFISYVNIFNNPSLFTDVEDRVKILEGEKQNTIQYGDLLFTGSSETPDECGMCSVLTHHTGEKLYLNSFCFGFRFNDLSGINPEFMKFLFRSSFIRKLICKTANGVTRFNISKKEFAKIVIPIPSLVEQNHIASVLDKLYSLVGDLSSGLPAEIEKRRQQYEYYRDKLLTFKRKGA
;
A
#
# COMPACT_ATOMS: atom_id res chain seq x y z
N MET A 1 -15.62 -7.19 -2.80
CA MET A 1 -15.42 -7.38 -4.25
C MET A 1 -14.10 -8.11 -4.46
N LYS A 2 -13.95 -8.90 -5.53
CA LYS A 2 -12.70 -9.62 -5.82
C LYS A 2 -11.71 -8.69 -6.50
N MET A 3 -10.42 -8.77 -6.11
CA MET A 3 -9.39 -7.87 -6.67
C MET A 3 -9.32 -7.91 -8.20
N SER A 4 -9.39 -9.12 -8.81
CA SER A 4 -9.39 -9.27 -10.27
C SER A 4 -10.53 -8.56 -11.00
N ASP A 5 -11.64 -8.28 -10.32
CA ASP A 5 -12.85 -7.73 -10.93
C ASP A 5 -12.84 -6.19 -10.89
N ILE A 6 -12.04 -5.61 -10.03
CA ILE A 6 -12.03 -4.17 -9.73
C ILE A 6 -10.77 -3.43 -10.18
N GLY A 7 -9.77 -4.14 -10.71
CA GLY A 7 -8.54 -3.50 -11.15
C GLY A 7 -7.50 -4.48 -11.71
N THR A 8 -6.34 -3.94 -12.02
CA THR A 8 -5.24 -4.66 -12.64
C THR A 8 -3.92 -4.43 -11.91
N PHE A 9 -3.09 -5.49 -11.86
CA PHE A 9 -1.72 -5.40 -11.34
C PHE A 9 -0.77 -4.92 -12.43
N TYR A 10 0.20 -4.09 -12.02
CA TYR A 10 1.32 -3.68 -12.88
C TYR A 10 2.66 -3.85 -12.14
N SER A 11 3.73 -4.04 -12.88
CA SER A 11 5.09 -4.15 -12.34
C SER A 11 5.70 -2.78 -12.09
N GLY A 12 6.62 -2.70 -11.13
CA GLY A 12 7.55 -1.59 -11.03
C GLY A 12 8.53 -1.54 -12.22
N LEU A 13 9.55 -0.70 -12.10
CA LEU A 13 10.61 -0.52 -13.09
C LEU A 13 11.17 -1.85 -13.59
N SER A 14 11.37 -1.96 -14.89
CA SER A 14 11.95 -3.12 -15.56
C SER A 14 13.16 -2.72 -16.41
N GLY A 15 14.12 -3.66 -16.56
CA GLY A 15 15.29 -3.46 -17.42
C GLY A 15 16.27 -2.38 -16.93
N LYS A 16 16.21 -2.00 -15.62
CA LYS A 16 17.13 -1.03 -15.01
C LYS A 16 18.31 -1.71 -14.36
N THR A 17 19.49 -1.12 -14.55
CA THR A 17 20.76 -1.52 -13.93
C THR A 17 21.06 -0.62 -12.73
N LYS A 18 22.07 -0.97 -11.93
CA LYS A 18 22.53 -0.15 -10.80
C LYS A 18 22.95 1.25 -11.22
N GLU A 19 23.50 1.39 -12.43
CA GLU A 19 23.98 2.67 -12.98
C GLU A 19 22.83 3.64 -13.29
N ASP A 20 21.65 3.10 -13.67
CA ASP A 20 20.47 3.92 -13.94
C ASP A 20 19.93 4.66 -12.69
N PHE A 21 20.34 4.24 -11.49
CA PHE A 21 19.97 4.86 -10.22
C PHE A 21 20.99 5.87 -9.69
N GLN A 22 22.14 6.06 -10.34
CA GLN A 22 23.16 6.99 -9.86
C GLN A 22 22.93 8.43 -10.33
N ASN A 23 22.46 8.64 -11.57
CA ASN A 23 22.23 9.95 -12.19
C ASN A 23 20.86 9.97 -12.88
N GLY A 24 19.80 9.73 -12.15
CA GLY A 24 18.46 9.66 -12.69
C GLY A 24 17.83 11.02 -12.99
N ASN A 25 16.96 11.06 -13.98
CA ASN A 25 16.19 12.23 -14.40
C ASN A 25 14.72 12.18 -13.90
N ALA A 26 14.32 11.09 -13.27
CA ALA A 26 12.95 10.90 -12.81
C ALA A 26 12.92 10.32 -11.38
N LYS A 27 11.95 10.73 -10.57
CA LYS A 27 11.77 10.23 -9.20
C LYS A 27 11.20 8.82 -9.20
N PHE A 28 11.64 7.98 -8.27
CA PHE A 28 11.04 6.68 -8.04
C PHE A 28 10.79 6.41 -6.55
N ILE A 29 9.81 5.59 -6.27
CA ILE A 29 9.42 5.19 -4.93
C ILE A 29 10.16 3.91 -4.57
N SER A 30 10.92 3.98 -3.49
CA SER A 30 11.72 2.87 -2.98
C SER A 30 10.85 1.82 -2.24
N TYR A 31 11.40 0.63 -2.08
CA TYR A 31 10.79 -0.44 -1.27
C TYR A 31 10.49 0.01 0.17
N VAL A 32 11.46 0.69 0.79
CA VAL A 32 11.38 1.15 2.19
C VAL A 32 10.25 2.17 2.37
N ASN A 33 10.04 3.05 1.39
CA ASN A 33 8.94 4.00 1.42
C ASN A 33 7.58 3.28 1.51
N ILE A 34 7.35 2.28 0.65
CA ILE A 34 6.11 1.50 0.66
C ILE A 34 5.96 0.71 1.96
N PHE A 35 7.05 0.13 2.44
CA PHE A 35 7.04 -0.69 3.64
C PHE A 35 6.62 0.10 4.88
N ASN A 36 7.22 1.29 5.06
CA ASN A 36 7.04 2.09 6.27
C ASN A 36 5.77 2.95 6.26
N ASN A 37 5.31 3.41 5.10
CA ASN A 37 4.26 4.43 5.01
C ASN A 37 2.94 3.86 4.49
N PRO A 38 1.84 3.96 5.25
CA PRO A 38 0.49 3.62 4.75
C PRO A 38 0.03 4.53 3.61
N SER A 39 0.30 5.84 3.72
CA SER A 39 0.17 6.83 2.64
C SER A 39 1.54 7.06 2.03
N LEU A 40 1.62 7.06 0.70
CA LEU A 40 2.87 7.20 -0.03
C LEU A 40 3.53 8.55 0.26
N PHE A 41 4.78 8.52 0.70
CA PHE A 41 5.59 9.73 0.81
C PHE A 41 6.19 10.05 -0.57
N THR A 42 5.85 11.20 -1.14
CA THR A 42 6.19 11.57 -2.53
C THR A 42 7.32 12.57 -2.66
N ASP A 43 7.70 13.23 -1.57
CA ASP A 43 8.86 14.13 -1.54
C ASP A 43 10.15 13.32 -1.35
N VAL A 44 10.54 12.59 -2.39
CA VAL A 44 11.68 11.68 -2.40
C VAL A 44 12.83 12.23 -3.24
N GLU A 45 14.05 11.92 -2.81
CA GLU A 45 15.30 12.25 -3.52
C GLU A 45 15.73 11.10 -4.47
N ASP A 46 15.18 9.91 -4.29
CA ASP A 46 15.51 8.72 -5.08
C ASP A 46 15.19 8.94 -6.56
N ARG A 47 16.21 8.75 -7.44
CA ARG A 47 16.09 9.00 -8.87
C ARG A 47 16.48 7.80 -9.70
N VAL A 48 15.87 7.70 -10.88
CA VAL A 48 16.16 6.68 -11.88
C VAL A 48 16.24 7.32 -13.26
N LYS A 49 17.12 6.82 -14.11
CA LYS A 49 17.24 7.26 -15.50
C LYS A 49 16.14 6.62 -16.34
N ILE A 50 15.29 7.45 -16.94
CA ILE A 50 14.27 7.06 -17.91
C ILE A 50 14.64 7.66 -19.26
N LEU A 51 14.76 6.81 -20.27
CA LEU A 51 15.09 7.22 -21.63
C LEU A 51 13.85 7.77 -22.36
N GLU A 52 14.08 8.62 -23.34
CA GLU A 52 13.00 9.12 -24.19
C GLU A 52 12.35 7.95 -24.95
N GLY A 53 11.03 7.88 -24.95
CA GLY A 53 10.27 6.77 -25.55
C GLY A 53 10.24 5.47 -24.73
N GLU A 54 10.93 5.40 -23.61
CA GLU A 54 10.93 4.23 -22.73
C GLU A 54 9.55 4.02 -22.08
N LYS A 55 9.00 2.82 -22.24
CA LYS A 55 7.70 2.45 -21.65
C LYS A 55 7.89 1.88 -20.26
N GLN A 56 7.59 2.66 -19.26
CA GLN A 56 7.56 2.27 -17.86
C GLN A 56 6.21 2.64 -17.22
N ASN A 57 5.74 1.84 -16.29
CA ASN A 57 4.54 2.17 -15.54
C ASN A 57 4.81 3.33 -14.57
N THR A 58 3.92 4.29 -14.55
CA THR A 58 3.93 5.39 -13.58
C THR A 58 2.86 5.17 -12.52
N ILE A 59 3.14 5.64 -11.31
CA ILE A 59 2.19 5.63 -10.19
C ILE A 59 1.14 6.73 -10.43
N GLN A 60 -0.13 6.43 -10.16
CA GLN A 60 -1.25 7.37 -10.29
C GLN A 60 -2.03 7.46 -8.98
N TYR A 61 -2.77 8.57 -8.81
CA TYR A 61 -3.68 8.74 -7.68
C TYR A 61 -4.61 7.53 -7.51
N GLY A 62 -4.71 7.05 -6.27
CA GLY A 62 -5.51 5.88 -5.92
C GLY A 62 -4.82 4.53 -6.13
N ASP A 63 -3.61 4.48 -6.71
CA ASP A 63 -2.88 3.23 -6.86
C ASP A 63 -2.50 2.64 -5.49
N LEU A 64 -2.69 1.33 -5.35
CA LEU A 64 -2.17 0.54 -4.24
C LEU A 64 -0.80 -0.01 -4.63
N LEU A 65 0.21 0.26 -3.82
CA LEU A 65 1.59 -0.16 -4.06
C LEU A 65 1.99 -1.21 -3.04
N PHE A 66 2.60 -2.30 -3.48
CA PHE A 66 2.92 -3.44 -2.63
C PHE A 66 4.41 -3.81 -2.73
N THR A 67 5.01 -4.19 -1.59
CA THR A 67 6.30 -4.87 -1.60
C THR A 67 6.13 -6.25 -2.20
N GLY A 68 6.98 -6.63 -3.17
CA GLY A 68 6.84 -7.89 -3.91
C GLY A 68 7.40 -9.09 -3.17
N SER A 69 8.41 -8.87 -2.30
CA SER A 69 9.08 -9.94 -1.56
C SER A 69 9.58 -9.47 -0.20
N SER A 70 9.76 -10.39 0.75
CA SER A 70 10.39 -10.16 2.05
C SER A 70 11.12 -11.42 2.53
N GLU A 71 11.95 -11.29 3.58
CA GLU A 71 12.58 -12.40 4.29
C GLU A 71 11.58 -13.14 5.19
N THR A 72 10.51 -12.47 5.59
CA THR A 72 9.43 -13.06 6.40
C THR A 72 8.10 -13.02 5.65
N PRO A 73 7.23 -14.04 5.79
CA PRO A 73 5.93 -14.05 5.13
C PRO A 73 5.01 -12.92 5.62
N ASP A 74 5.12 -12.52 6.88
CA ASP A 74 4.27 -11.52 7.51
C ASP A 74 4.57 -10.08 7.01
N GLU A 75 5.78 -9.83 6.55
CA GLU A 75 6.19 -8.54 5.97
C GLU A 75 5.98 -8.47 4.45
N CYS A 76 5.72 -9.61 3.81
CA CYS A 76 5.52 -9.67 2.38
C CYS A 76 4.21 -8.96 1.97
N GLY A 77 4.23 -8.21 0.87
CA GLY A 77 3.04 -7.51 0.37
C GLY A 77 2.56 -6.37 1.29
N MET A 78 3.48 -5.66 1.97
CA MET A 78 3.13 -4.42 2.66
C MET A 78 2.61 -3.39 1.66
N CYS A 79 1.53 -2.68 2.04
CA CYS A 79 0.83 -1.76 1.16
C CYS A 79 1.09 -0.30 1.53
N SER A 80 1.26 0.53 0.51
CA SER A 80 1.17 1.99 0.57
C SER A 80 0.23 2.49 -0.52
N VAL A 81 -0.44 3.60 -0.31
CA VAL A 81 -1.44 4.15 -1.25
C VAL A 81 -1.08 5.57 -1.62
N LEU A 82 -1.15 5.91 -2.91
CA LEU A 82 -1.04 7.31 -3.35
C LEU A 82 -2.39 8.02 -3.15
N THR A 83 -2.51 8.77 -2.05
CA THR A 83 -3.76 9.39 -1.60
C THR A 83 -3.93 10.84 -2.05
N HIS A 84 -2.97 11.39 -2.81
CA HIS A 84 -3.01 12.75 -3.35
C HIS A 84 -2.48 12.80 -4.77
N HIS A 85 -2.82 13.86 -5.51
CA HIS A 85 -2.29 14.08 -6.85
C HIS A 85 -0.87 14.62 -6.79
N THR A 86 -0.01 14.12 -7.68
CA THR A 86 1.38 14.59 -7.82
C THR A 86 1.53 15.42 -9.08
N GLY A 87 2.35 16.46 -9.02
CA GLY A 87 2.65 17.33 -10.18
C GLY A 87 3.66 16.70 -11.16
N GLU A 88 4.26 15.56 -10.80
CA GLU A 88 5.31 14.89 -11.56
C GLU A 88 5.08 13.38 -11.68
N LYS A 89 5.73 12.76 -12.66
CA LYS A 89 5.68 11.31 -12.83
C LYS A 89 6.54 10.63 -11.77
N LEU A 90 5.94 9.69 -11.06
CA LEU A 90 6.61 8.82 -10.11
C LEU A 90 6.68 7.40 -10.66
N TYR A 91 7.82 6.76 -10.49
CA TYR A 91 8.04 5.38 -10.89
C TYR A 91 8.14 4.48 -9.66
N LEU A 92 7.90 3.19 -9.83
CA LEU A 92 7.87 2.23 -8.75
C LEU A 92 9.11 1.34 -8.78
N ASN A 93 9.74 1.09 -7.63
CA ASN A 93 10.87 0.17 -7.50
C ASN A 93 10.57 -1.21 -8.12
N SER A 94 11.55 -1.82 -8.75
CA SER A 94 11.44 -3.12 -9.45
C SER A 94 11.06 -4.30 -8.54
N PHE A 95 11.35 -4.22 -7.23
CA PHE A 95 10.97 -5.23 -6.23
C PHE A 95 9.53 -5.03 -5.69
N CYS A 96 8.81 -4.06 -6.24
CA CYS A 96 7.46 -3.72 -5.88
C CYS A 96 6.51 -3.89 -7.07
N PHE A 97 5.23 -3.92 -6.80
CA PHE A 97 4.19 -3.93 -7.83
C PHE A 97 3.03 -3.04 -7.41
N GLY A 98 2.32 -2.51 -8.38
CA GLY A 98 1.13 -1.69 -8.17
C GLY A 98 -0.15 -2.44 -8.53
N PHE A 99 -1.24 -1.97 -7.99
CA PHE A 99 -2.60 -2.33 -8.39
C PHE A 99 -3.37 -1.05 -8.66
N ARG A 100 -3.98 -0.96 -9.84
CA ARG A 100 -4.78 0.18 -10.28
C ARG A 100 -6.23 -0.23 -10.40
N PHE A 101 -7.12 0.53 -9.77
CA PHE A 101 -8.55 0.36 -9.91
C PHE A 101 -9.00 0.72 -11.33
N ASN A 102 -9.96 -0.03 -11.87
CA ASN A 102 -10.60 0.29 -13.16
C ASN A 102 -11.46 1.56 -13.06
N ASP A 103 -12.04 1.79 -11.89
CA ASP A 103 -12.85 2.95 -11.56
C ASP A 103 -12.66 3.33 -10.09
N LEU A 104 -12.41 4.61 -9.83
CA LEU A 104 -12.24 5.18 -8.50
C LEU A 104 -13.53 5.83 -7.96
N SER A 105 -14.63 5.88 -8.71
CA SER A 105 -15.86 6.58 -8.30
C SER A 105 -16.48 6.05 -7.00
N GLY A 106 -16.24 4.76 -6.68
CA GLY A 106 -16.69 4.10 -5.46
C GLY A 106 -15.58 3.83 -4.44
N ILE A 107 -14.38 4.39 -4.62
CA ILE A 107 -13.18 4.07 -3.85
C ILE A 107 -12.61 5.33 -3.20
N ASN A 108 -12.44 5.31 -1.88
CA ASN A 108 -11.67 6.31 -1.16
C ASN A 108 -10.24 5.79 -0.90
N PRO A 109 -9.18 6.37 -1.51
CA PRO A 109 -7.80 5.95 -1.29
C PRO A 109 -7.34 6.03 0.18
N GLU A 110 -7.85 7.00 0.95
CA GLU A 110 -7.57 7.12 2.38
C GLU A 110 -8.13 5.94 3.18
N PHE A 111 -9.30 5.44 2.82
CA PHE A 111 -9.84 4.21 3.39
C PHE A 111 -9.00 2.99 3.01
N MET A 112 -8.57 2.90 1.74
CA MET A 112 -7.77 1.78 1.24
C MET A 112 -6.42 1.64 1.96
N LYS A 113 -5.74 2.74 2.34
CA LYS A 113 -4.47 2.69 3.07
C LYS A 113 -4.61 1.97 4.42
N PHE A 114 -5.74 2.14 5.11
CA PHE A 114 -6.02 1.44 6.36
C PHE A 114 -6.48 0.00 6.13
N LEU A 115 -7.38 -0.20 5.15
CA LEU A 115 -7.91 -1.52 4.84
C LEU A 115 -6.80 -2.51 4.53
N PHE A 116 -5.85 -2.15 3.65
CA PHE A 116 -4.76 -3.04 3.25
C PHE A 116 -3.68 -3.24 4.32
N ARG A 117 -3.69 -2.44 5.38
CA ARG A 117 -2.86 -2.60 6.57
C ARG A 117 -3.60 -3.23 7.76
N SER A 118 -4.90 -3.52 7.63
CA SER A 118 -5.65 -4.23 8.67
C SER A 118 -5.18 -5.68 8.82
N SER A 119 -5.26 -6.23 10.02
CA SER A 119 -4.82 -7.61 10.29
C SER A 119 -5.60 -8.63 9.46
N PHE A 120 -6.87 -8.35 9.17
CA PHE A 120 -7.71 -9.21 8.33
C PHE A 120 -7.15 -9.32 6.89
N ILE A 121 -6.92 -8.18 6.22
CA ILE A 121 -6.41 -8.18 4.84
C ILE A 121 -4.95 -8.66 4.80
N ARG A 122 -4.13 -8.27 5.79
CA ARG A 122 -2.74 -8.75 5.89
C ARG A 122 -2.67 -10.27 5.93
N LYS A 123 -3.50 -10.93 6.73
CA LYS A 123 -3.58 -12.40 6.78
C LYS A 123 -3.95 -13.02 5.42
N LEU A 124 -4.81 -12.38 4.63
CA LEU A 124 -5.14 -12.84 3.29
C LEU A 124 -3.96 -12.67 2.32
N ILE A 125 -3.27 -11.53 2.37
CA ILE A 125 -2.09 -11.26 1.53
C ILE A 125 -0.96 -12.23 1.85
N CYS A 126 -0.63 -12.44 3.13
CA CYS A 126 0.44 -13.35 3.55
C CYS A 126 0.22 -14.79 3.06
N LYS A 127 -1.04 -15.25 2.97
CA LYS A 127 -1.38 -16.56 2.39
C LYS A 127 -1.06 -16.67 0.90
N THR A 128 -0.85 -15.57 0.19
CA THR A 128 -0.45 -15.58 -1.23
C THR A 128 1.06 -15.57 -1.42
N ALA A 129 1.83 -15.45 -0.32
CA ALA A 129 3.28 -15.49 -0.35
C ALA A 129 3.79 -16.93 -0.48
N ASN A 130 4.79 -17.14 -1.32
CA ASN A 130 5.45 -18.44 -1.55
C ASN A 130 6.95 -18.27 -1.44
N GLY A 131 7.63 -19.26 -0.87
CA GLY A 131 9.08 -19.28 -0.70
C GLY A 131 9.49 -19.98 0.58
N VAL A 132 10.81 -20.11 0.79
CA VAL A 132 11.38 -20.74 1.98
C VAL A 132 12.29 -19.76 2.72
N THR A 133 13.29 -19.21 2.03
CA THR A 133 14.23 -18.20 2.59
C THR A 133 13.87 -16.78 2.19
N ARG A 134 13.19 -16.62 1.06
CA ARG A 134 12.65 -15.37 0.58
C ARG A 134 11.24 -15.61 0.05
N PHE A 135 10.29 -14.91 0.61
CA PHE A 135 8.89 -15.02 0.28
C PHE A 135 8.52 -14.00 -0.81
N ASN A 136 7.78 -14.46 -1.81
CA ASN A 136 7.33 -13.63 -2.94
C ASN A 136 5.80 -13.71 -3.06
N ILE A 137 5.15 -12.59 -3.31
CA ILE A 137 3.71 -12.53 -3.54
C ILE A 137 3.34 -13.15 -4.89
N SER A 138 2.43 -14.11 -4.86
CA SER A 138 1.77 -14.60 -6.07
C SER A 138 0.65 -13.66 -6.49
N LYS A 139 0.88 -12.83 -7.50
CA LYS A 139 -0.15 -11.92 -8.04
C LYS A 139 -1.41 -12.68 -8.50
N LYS A 140 -1.26 -13.92 -8.99
CA LYS A 140 -2.38 -14.79 -9.38
C LYS A 140 -3.28 -15.15 -8.20
N GLU A 141 -2.69 -15.51 -7.05
CA GLU A 141 -3.45 -15.81 -5.84
C GLU A 141 -3.98 -14.53 -5.18
N PHE A 142 -3.19 -13.46 -5.18
CA PHE A 142 -3.62 -12.14 -4.69
C PHE A 142 -4.86 -11.63 -5.43
N ALA A 143 -4.92 -11.80 -6.75
CA ALA A 143 -6.07 -11.42 -7.59
C ALA A 143 -7.40 -12.08 -7.16
N LYS A 144 -7.33 -13.20 -6.43
CA LYS A 144 -8.51 -13.92 -5.90
C LYS A 144 -9.02 -13.38 -4.57
N ILE A 145 -8.24 -12.53 -3.89
CA ILE A 145 -8.64 -11.95 -2.59
C ILE A 145 -9.92 -11.14 -2.78
N VAL A 146 -10.86 -11.36 -1.87
CA VAL A 146 -12.11 -10.59 -1.78
C VAL A 146 -11.97 -9.56 -0.68
N ILE A 147 -12.08 -8.28 -1.04
CA ILE A 147 -12.03 -7.16 -0.09
C ILE A 147 -13.41 -6.55 0.13
N PRO A 148 -13.71 -6.06 1.34
CA PRO A 148 -14.92 -5.30 1.61
C PRO A 148 -14.77 -3.89 1.01
N ILE A 149 -15.80 -3.43 0.29
CA ILE A 149 -15.90 -2.06 -0.21
C ILE A 149 -17.29 -1.56 0.21
N PRO A 150 -17.40 -0.91 1.38
CA PRO A 150 -18.64 -0.32 1.84
C PRO A 150 -19.00 0.92 1.02
N SER A 151 -20.11 1.59 1.35
CA SER A 151 -20.47 2.85 0.69
C SER A 151 -19.40 3.92 0.88
N LEU A 152 -19.27 4.88 -0.07
CA LEU A 152 -18.31 5.99 0.07
C LEU A 152 -18.49 6.77 1.38
N VAL A 153 -19.74 6.92 1.85
CA VAL A 153 -20.04 7.61 3.12
C VAL A 153 -19.39 6.86 4.29
N GLU A 154 -19.50 5.54 4.32
CA GLU A 154 -18.86 4.70 5.35
C GLU A 154 -17.34 4.70 5.22
N GLN A 155 -16.80 4.63 3.98
CA GLN A 155 -15.36 4.71 3.73
C GLN A 155 -14.79 6.04 4.26
N ASN A 156 -15.43 7.16 3.95
CA ASN A 156 -15.03 8.50 4.40
C ASN A 156 -15.08 8.62 5.93
N HIS A 157 -16.14 8.10 6.55
CA HIS A 157 -16.27 8.10 8.00
C HIS A 157 -15.16 7.30 8.68
N ILE A 158 -14.93 6.06 8.23
CA ILE A 158 -13.90 5.18 8.79
C ILE A 158 -12.50 5.80 8.59
N ALA A 159 -12.19 6.30 7.39
CA ALA A 159 -10.91 6.94 7.12
C ALA A 159 -10.68 8.14 8.04
N SER A 160 -11.67 9.03 8.20
CA SER A 160 -11.57 10.21 9.07
C SER A 160 -11.32 9.84 10.55
N VAL A 161 -11.98 8.80 11.06
CA VAL A 161 -11.76 8.33 12.43
C VAL A 161 -10.36 7.75 12.60
N LEU A 162 -9.92 6.93 11.65
CA LEU A 162 -8.61 6.28 11.71
C LEU A 162 -7.46 7.27 11.50
N ASP A 163 -7.63 8.30 10.66
CA ASP A 163 -6.63 9.37 10.50
C ASP A 163 -6.43 10.15 11.81
N LYS A 164 -7.52 10.49 12.51
CA LYS A 164 -7.42 11.14 13.83
C LYS A 164 -6.70 10.28 14.86
N LEU A 165 -7.00 8.97 14.89
CA LEU A 165 -6.32 8.05 15.79
C LEU A 165 -4.85 7.87 15.42
N TYR A 166 -4.54 7.81 14.12
CA TYR A 166 -3.16 7.67 13.62
C TYR A 166 -2.31 8.91 13.94
N SER A 167 -2.85 10.12 13.76
CA SER A 167 -2.15 11.36 14.13
C SER A 167 -1.86 11.42 15.64
N LEU A 168 -2.82 11.03 16.48
CA LEU A 168 -2.62 10.98 17.94
C LEU A 168 -1.52 10.00 18.36
N VAL A 169 -1.29 8.93 17.61
CA VAL A 169 -0.17 8.00 17.84
C VAL A 169 1.16 8.63 17.39
N GLY A 170 1.14 9.35 16.25
CA GLY A 170 2.33 10.02 15.70
C GLY A 170 2.82 11.20 16.54
N ASP A 171 1.90 12.04 17.04
CA ASP A 171 2.23 13.24 17.87
C ASP A 171 2.84 12.86 19.23
N LEU A 172 2.70 11.62 19.65
CA LEU A 172 3.18 11.11 20.95
C LEU A 172 4.56 10.45 20.88
N SER A 173 5.26 10.54 19.75
CA SER A 173 6.64 10.06 19.64
C SER A 173 7.62 10.69 20.66
N SER A 174 7.18 11.74 21.39
CA SER A 174 7.88 12.38 22.50
C SER A 174 7.44 11.91 23.91
N GLY A 175 6.45 11.01 24.00
CA GLY A 175 5.92 10.50 25.27
C GLY A 175 6.73 9.35 25.87
N LEU A 176 6.31 8.89 27.07
CA LEU A 176 6.90 7.71 27.71
C LEU A 176 6.70 6.45 26.85
N PRO A 177 7.71 5.60 26.65
CA PRO A 177 7.64 4.42 25.76
C PRO A 177 6.43 3.52 26.03
N ALA A 178 6.04 3.34 27.29
CA ALA A 178 4.87 2.55 27.68
C ALA A 178 3.53 3.16 27.23
N GLU A 179 3.42 4.48 27.17
CA GLU A 179 2.22 5.18 26.70
C GLU A 179 2.10 5.09 25.18
N ILE A 180 3.21 5.24 24.46
CA ILE A 180 3.28 5.07 22.99
C ILE A 180 2.81 3.67 22.61
N GLU A 181 3.32 2.63 23.26
CA GLU A 181 2.96 1.24 22.99
C GLU A 181 1.47 0.99 23.29
N LYS A 182 0.93 1.50 24.39
CA LYS A 182 -0.48 1.35 24.73
C LYS A 182 -1.40 2.03 23.71
N ARG A 183 -1.04 3.21 23.21
CA ARG A 183 -1.81 3.91 22.16
C ARG A 183 -1.72 3.23 20.83
N ARG A 184 -0.56 2.67 20.49
CA ARG A 184 -0.40 1.84 19.29
C ARG A 184 -1.32 0.62 19.32
N GLN A 185 -1.37 -0.11 20.43
CA GLN A 185 -2.28 -1.24 20.63
C GLN A 185 -3.75 -0.82 20.53
N GLN A 186 -4.10 0.34 21.08
CA GLN A 186 -5.45 0.91 20.98
C GLN A 186 -5.81 1.26 19.53
N TYR A 187 -4.89 1.88 18.79
CA TYR A 187 -5.08 2.16 17.36
C TYR A 187 -5.32 0.87 16.55
N GLU A 188 -4.48 -0.15 16.75
CA GLU A 188 -4.60 -1.43 16.03
C GLU A 188 -5.93 -2.11 16.32
N TYR A 189 -6.37 -2.10 17.59
CA TYR A 189 -7.68 -2.62 18.00
C TYR A 189 -8.84 -1.90 17.29
N TYR A 190 -8.87 -0.57 17.30
CA TYR A 190 -9.95 0.18 16.66
C TYR A 190 -9.91 0.09 15.14
N ARG A 191 -8.73 0.10 14.53
CA ARG A 191 -8.57 -0.14 13.10
C ARG A 191 -9.20 -1.47 12.69
N ASP A 192 -8.86 -2.53 13.38
CA ASP A 192 -9.36 -3.87 13.05
C ASP A 192 -10.86 -3.98 13.33
N LYS A 193 -11.35 -3.38 14.40
CA LYS A 193 -12.78 -3.33 14.71
C LYS A 193 -13.60 -2.59 13.65
N LEU A 194 -13.14 -1.43 13.19
CA LEU A 194 -13.81 -0.63 12.16
C LEU A 194 -13.74 -1.26 10.77
N LEU A 195 -12.70 -2.06 10.50
CA LEU A 195 -12.47 -2.71 9.21
C LEU A 195 -12.94 -4.18 9.18
N THR A 196 -13.60 -4.66 10.22
CA THR A 196 -14.23 -6.00 10.26
C THR A 196 -15.67 -5.91 9.78
N PHE A 197 -15.92 -6.35 8.55
CA PHE A 197 -17.25 -6.31 7.94
C PHE A 197 -17.92 -7.70 8.02
N LYS A 198 -19.18 -7.74 8.47
CA LYS A 198 -20.00 -8.93 8.39
C LYS A 198 -20.49 -9.13 6.95
N ARG A 199 -20.40 -10.35 6.41
CA ARG A 199 -21.03 -10.69 5.13
C ARG A 199 -22.54 -10.46 5.26
N LYS A 200 -23.14 -9.67 4.36
CA LYS A 200 -24.60 -9.63 4.20
C LYS A 200 -25.03 -10.99 3.63
N GLY A 201 -25.86 -11.73 4.38
CA GLY A 201 -26.52 -12.95 3.86
C GLY A 201 -25.81 -14.27 4.21
N ALA A 202 -25.41 -14.48 5.46
CA ALA A 202 -25.20 -15.80 6.04
C ALA A 202 -26.33 -16.08 7.03
#